data_36b368200aa896c0350b82a78a8d1ac4
#
_entry.id   36b368200aa896c0350b82a78a8d1ac4
#
_cell.length_a   1.000
_cell.length_b   1.000
_cell.length_c   1.000
_cell.angle_alpha   90.00
_cell.angle_beta   90.00
_cell.angle_gamma   90.00
#
_symmetry.space_group_name_H-M   'P 1'
#
loop_
_entity.id
_entity.type
_entity.pdbx_description
1 polymer ?
#
loop_
_entity_poly.entity_id
_entity_poly.type
_entity_poly.pdbx_seq_one_letter_code
_entity_poly.pdbx_strand_id
1 'polypeptide(L)'
;LESFILRRRGATWDNLPLPHFTMDDVDDEVVERFKKWAVKKGRIDKSVLDEPKDILMEKLRLTNNGYLTNAAMLLFSKDPQQWLQGAYAKIGFFETDADLLYQDEIHGSLLDQIDRIIEVAYLKYMKAKITYEGMQRIERYFVPDAALREA
;
A
#
# COMPACT_ATOMS: atom_id res chain seq x y z
N LEU A 1 -3.28 -22.43 14.27
CA LEU A 1 -3.44 -22.30 15.73
C LEU A 1 -3.34 -20.82 16.16
N GLU A 2 -2.35 -20.07 15.69
CA GLU A 2 -2.16 -18.65 16.03
C GLU A 2 -3.38 -17.78 15.66
N SER A 3 -3.90 -17.90 14.45
CA SER A 3 -5.07 -17.14 14.00
C SER A 3 -6.32 -17.41 14.88
N PHE A 4 -6.46 -18.61 15.42
CA PHE A 4 -7.55 -18.95 16.34
C PHE A 4 -7.35 -18.30 17.72
N ILE A 5 -6.12 -18.26 18.22
CA ILE A 5 -5.79 -17.63 19.51
C ILE A 5 -5.99 -16.11 19.42
N LEU A 6 -5.57 -15.50 18.33
CA LEU A 6 -5.73 -14.07 18.07
C LEU A 6 -7.22 -13.69 18.04
N ARG A 7 -8.06 -14.44 17.30
CA ARG A 7 -9.51 -14.20 17.24
C ARG A 7 -10.17 -14.31 18.62
N ARG A 8 -9.75 -15.24 19.45
CA ARG A 8 -10.25 -15.38 20.83
C ARG A 8 -9.90 -14.19 21.72
N ARG A 9 -8.78 -13.50 21.45
CA ARG A 9 -8.35 -12.30 22.17
C ARG A 9 -8.90 -11.00 21.58
N GLY A 10 -9.70 -11.07 20.50
CA GLY A 10 -10.17 -9.91 19.77
C GLY A 10 -9.04 -9.11 19.10
N ALA A 11 -7.87 -9.73 18.92
CA ALA A 11 -6.72 -9.13 18.26
C ALA A 11 -6.63 -9.60 16.82
N THR A 12 -6.23 -8.71 15.92
CA THR A 12 -5.92 -9.00 14.54
C THR A 12 -4.39 -8.96 14.36
N TRP A 13 -3.87 -9.64 13.35
CA TRP A 13 -2.42 -9.69 13.11
C TRP A 13 -1.80 -8.31 12.88
N ASP A 14 -2.50 -7.46 12.15
CA ASP A 14 -2.09 -6.10 11.84
C ASP A 14 -1.95 -5.21 13.09
N ASN A 15 -2.76 -5.47 14.14
CA ASN A 15 -2.71 -4.73 15.41
C ASN A 15 -1.77 -5.34 16.46
N LEU A 16 -1.02 -6.40 16.12
CA LEU A 16 -0.02 -6.93 17.04
C LEU A 16 1.17 -5.96 17.16
N PRO A 17 1.68 -5.76 18.39
CA PRO A 17 2.88 -4.95 18.59
C PRO A 17 4.10 -5.61 17.96
N LEU A 18 4.96 -4.80 17.35
CA LEU A 18 6.24 -5.19 16.76
C LEU A 18 7.39 -4.48 17.50
N PRO A 19 7.89 -5.01 18.63
CA PRO A 19 8.83 -4.31 19.52
C PRO A 19 10.15 -3.90 18.88
N HIS A 20 10.56 -4.58 17.81
CA HIS A 20 11.82 -4.30 17.11
C HIS A 20 11.68 -3.25 16.01
N PHE A 21 10.46 -2.86 15.66
CA PHE A 21 10.16 -1.77 14.73
C PHE A 21 9.91 -0.51 15.55
N THR A 22 10.76 0.48 15.37
CA THR A 22 10.76 1.70 16.17
C THR A 22 10.40 2.93 15.32
N MET A 23 10.29 4.08 15.95
CA MET A 23 10.01 5.33 15.26
C MET A 23 11.15 5.74 14.30
N ASP A 24 12.37 5.27 14.53
CA ASP A 24 13.52 5.51 13.64
C ASP A 24 13.42 4.70 12.33
N ASP A 25 12.68 3.59 12.36
CA ASP A 25 12.43 2.73 11.19
C ASP A 25 11.26 3.23 10.33
N VAL A 26 10.48 4.18 10.84
CA VAL A 26 9.38 4.84 10.12
C VAL A 26 9.96 5.85 9.13
N ASP A 27 9.74 5.62 7.84
CA ASP A 27 10.24 6.46 6.77
C ASP A 27 9.49 7.80 6.69
N ASP A 28 10.22 8.90 6.88
CA ASP A 28 9.66 10.24 6.89
C ASP A 28 9.08 10.66 5.53
N GLU A 29 9.65 10.19 4.41
CA GLU A 29 9.15 10.51 3.07
C GLU A 29 7.79 9.84 2.82
N VAL A 30 7.63 8.60 3.28
CA VAL A 30 6.36 7.87 3.19
C VAL A 30 5.29 8.55 4.04
N VAL A 31 5.64 8.96 5.27
CA VAL A 31 4.74 9.70 6.17
C VAL A 31 4.28 11.03 5.54
N GLU A 32 5.20 11.81 4.98
CA GLU A 32 4.87 13.08 4.36
C GLU A 32 3.99 12.93 3.11
N ARG A 33 4.23 11.90 2.30
CA ARG A 33 3.35 11.59 1.15
C ARG A 33 1.95 11.18 1.61
N PHE A 34 1.86 10.35 2.64
CA PHE A 34 0.58 9.95 3.23
C PHE A 34 -0.21 11.16 3.72
N LYS A 35 0.40 12.05 4.51
CA LYS A 35 -0.24 13.27 5.01
C LYS A 35 -0.80 14.12 3.87
N LYS A 36 0.03 14.42 2.87
CA LYS A 36 -0.38 15.20 1.69
C LYS A 36 -1.54 14.55 0.94
N TRP A 37 -1.47 13.24 0.74
CA TRP A 37 -2.51 12.49 0.07
C TRP A 37 -3.82 12.48 0.87
N ALA A 38 -3.77 12.22 2.16
CA ALA A 38 -4.94 12.15 3.04
C ALA A 38 -5.68 13.51 3.13
N VAL A 39 -4.91 14.61 3.21
CA VAL A 39 -5.46 15.98 3.17
C VAL A 39 -6.08 16.27 1.81
N LYS A 40 -5.41 15.93 0.70
CA LYS A 40 -5.94 16.12 -0.66
C LYS A 40 -7.25 15.37 -0.89
N LYS A 41 -7.42 14.21 -0.28
CA LYS A 41 -8.65 13.41 -0.34
C LYS A 41 -9.71 13.83 0.69
N GLY A 42 -9.45 14.84 1.51
CA GLY A 42 -10.36 15.31 2.55
C GLY A 42 -10.63 14.29 3.66
N ARG A 43 -9.70 13.35 3.87
CA ARG A 43 -9.83 12.31 4.89
C ARG A 43 -9.32 12.76 6.26
N ILE A 44 -8.39 13.70 6.28
CA ILE A 44 -7.75 14.24 7.48
C ILE A 44 -7.65 15.76 7.34
N ASP A 45 -7.74 16.48 8.45
CA ASP A 45 -7.58 17.94 8.48
C ASP A 45 -6.16 18.38 8.10
N LYS A 46 -6.02 19.60 7.57
CA LYS A 46 -4.74 20.16 7.14
C LYS A 46 -3.72 20.31 8.28
N SER A 47 -4.17 20.40 9.52
CA SER A 47 -3.28 20.49 10.68
C SER A 47 -2.33 19.30 10.82
N VAL A 48 -2.68 18.15 10.25
CA VAL A 48 -1.83 16.95 10.26
C VAL A 48 -0.49 17.16 9.55
N LEU A 49 -0.40 18.11 8.61
CA LEU A 49 0.83 18.37 7.87
C LEU A 49 1.99 18.80 8.78
N ASP A 50 1.68 19.51 9.85
CA ASP A 50 2.65 20.03 10.82
C ASP A 50 2.82 19.09 12.03
N GLU A 51 2.09 17.99 12.09
CA GLU A 51 2.14 17.06 13.23
C GLU A 51 3.39 16.17 13.17
N PRO A 52 4.01 15.92 14.32
CA PRO A 52 5.06 14.90 14.45
C PRO A 52 4.55 13.51 14.08
N LYS A 53 5.44 12.64 13.59
CA LYS A 53 5.07 11.29 13.14
C LYS A 53 4.56 10.39 14.27
N ASP A 54 5.04 10.55 15.49
CA ASP A 54 4.57 9.80 16.67
C ASP A 54 3.09 10.08 16.97
N ILE A 55 2.70 11.35 16.95
CA ILE A 55 1.30 11.76 17.13
C ILE A 55 0.42 11.20 16.00
N LEU A 56 0.93 11.20 14.77
CA LEU A 56 0.21 10.60 13.64
C LEU A 56 -0.01 9.10 13.85
N MET A 57 1.02 8.35 14.29
CA MET A 57 0.88 6.91 14.56
C MET A 57 -0.18 6.62 15.63
N GLU A 58 -0.24 7.42 16.70
CA GLU A 58 -1.26 7.29 17.73
C GLU A 58 -2.67 7.58 17.17
N LYS A 59 -2.84 8.67 16.43
CA LYS A 59 -4.14 9.05 15.81
C LYS A 59 -4.66 7.98 14.84
N LEU A 60 -3.75 7.35 14.10
CA LEU A 60 -4.08 6.25 13.20
C LEU A 60 -4.27 4.91 13.92
N ARG A 61 -4.08 4.86 15.24
CA ARG A 61 -4.14 3.65 16.07
C ARG A 61 -3.14 2.58 15.62
N LEU A 62 -1.97 3.02 15.21
CA LEU A 62 -0.86 2.17 14.79
C LEU A 62 0.13 1.85 15.93
N THR A 63 -0.30 2.14 17.16
CA THR A 63 0.43 1.80 18.40
C THR A 63 -0.40 0.85 19.26
N ASN A 64 0.26 -0.09 19.90
CA ASN A 64 -0.34 -1.03 20.84
C ASN A 64 0.63 -1.31 21.98
N ASN A 65 0.21 -1.05 23.23
CA ASN A 65 1.02 -1.18 24.44
C ASN A 65 2.37 -0.42 24.37
N GLY A 66 2.38 0.76 23.73
CA GLY A 66 3.59 1.59 23.59
C GLY A 66 4.54 1.16 22.47
N TYR A 67 4.19 0.15 21.68
CA TYR A 67 4.95 -0.31 20.52
C TYR A 67 4.19 -0.01 19.22
N LEU A 68 4.93 0.19 18.14
CA LEU A 68 4.35 0.22 16.81
C LEU A 68 3.83 -1.17 16.41
N THR A 69 2.79 -1.19 15.58
CA THR A 69 2.13 -2.42 15.16
C THR A 69 2.66 -2.94 13.81
N ASN A 70 2.30 -4.18 13.46
CA ASN A 70 2.58 -4.73 12.12
C ASN A 70 1.99 -3.85 11.00
N ALA A 71 0.82 -3.23 11.23
CA ALA A 71 0.24 -2.30 10.28
C ALA A 71 1.11 -1.04 10.08
N ALA A 72 1.68 -0.49 11.16
CA ALA A 72 2.61 0.64 11.07
C ALA A 72 3.82 0.30 10.21
N MET A 73 4.40 -0.87 10.42
CA MET A 73 5.54 -1.38 9.65
C MET A 73 5.19 -1.53 8.16
N LEU A 74 4.07 -2.15 7.82
CA LEU A 74 3.67 -2.33 6.43
C LEU A 74 3.41 -1.01 5.71
N LEU A 75 2.77 -0.06 6.40
CA LEU A 75 2.36 1.22 5.80
C LEU A 75 3.53 2.20 5.67
N PHE A 76 4.45 2.24 6.65
CA PHE A 76 5.39 3.33 6.80
C PHE A 76 6.87 2.91 6.83
N SER A 77 7.20 1.61 6.71
CA SER A 77 8.58 1.19 6.46
C SER A 77 8.93 1.38 4.99
N LYS A 78 10.16 1.82 4.72
CA LYS A 78 10.70 1.89 3.36
C LYS A 78 10.87 0.50 2.74
N ASP A 79 11.21 -0.49 3.54
CA ASP A 79 11.39 -1.89 3.13
C ASP A 79 10.76 -2.83 4.18
N PRO A 80 9.45 -3.09 4.08
CA PRO A 80 8.75 -4.00 4.99
C PRO A 80 9.29 -5.43 5.00
N GLN A 81 10.00 -5.85 3.94
CA GLN A 81 10.55 -7.22 3.85
C GLN A 81 11.65 -7.51 4.86
N GLN A 82 12.29 -6.49 5.41
CA GLN A 82 13.25 -6.66 6.51
C GLN A 82 12.57 -7.21 7.77
N TRP A 83 11.27 -6.97 7.91
CA TRP A 83 10.46 -7.34 9.08
C TRP A 83 9.53 -8.51 8.80
N LEU A 84 8.99 -8.56 7.59
CA LEU A 84 8.03 -9.58 7.15
C LEU A 84 8.42 -10.10 5.77
N GLN A 85 8.97 -11.30 5.74
CA GLN A 85 9.27 -11.99 4.49
C GLN A 85 8.00 -12.14 3.64
N GLY A 86 8.07 -11.71 2.38
CA GLY A 86 6.92 -11.76 1.48
C GLY A 86 6.01 -10.52 1.52
N ALA A 87 6.40 -9.44 2.22
CA ALA A 87 5.70 -8.15 2.21
C ALA A 87 5.91 -7.39 0.90
N TYR A 88 5.57 -8.01 -0.22
CA TYR A 88 5.63 -7.44 -1.57
C TYR A 88 4.48 -7.99 -2.42
N ALA A 89 4.13 -7.30 -3.49
CA ALA A 89 3.14 -7.77 -4.44
C ALA A 89 3.80 -8.41 -5.66
N LYS A 90 3.14 -9.42 -6.24
CA LYS A 90 3.51 -10.03 -7.53
C LYS A 90 2.37 -9.85 -8.52
N ILE A 91 2.71 -9.40 -9.73
CA ILE A 91 1.79 -9.39 -10.87
C ILE A 91 2.34 -10.34 -11.90
N GLY A 92 1.51 -11.29 -12.35
CA GLY A 92 1.88 -12.25 -13.38
C GLY A 92 0.94 -12.18 -14.57
N PHE A 93 1.49 -12.36 -15.78
CA PHE A 93 0.72 -12.55 -16.99
C PHE A 93 0.80 -14.02 -17.41
N PHE A 94 -0.36 -14.65 -17.47
CA PHE A 94 -0.52 -16.04 -17.85
C PHE A 94 -1.15 -16.11 -19.24
N GLU A 95 -0.60 -16.93 -20.12
CA GLU A 95 -1.20 -17.25 -21.42
C GLU A 95 -2.29 -18.31 -21.27
N THR A 96 -2.04 -19.27 -20.40
CA THR A 96 -2.98 -20.30 -19.94
C THR A 96 -2.94 -20.36 -18.42
N ASP A 97 -3.79 -21.17 -17.80
CA ASP A 97 -3.83 -21.33 -16.33
C ASP A 97 -2.50 -21.81 -15.72
N ALA A 98 -1.60 -22.36 -16.54
CA ALA A 98 -0.32 -22.91 -16.09
C ALA A 98 0.92 -22.20 -16.69
N ASP A 99 0.75 -21.46 -17.77
CA ASP A 99 1.89 -20.86 -18.52
C ASP A 99 2.08 -19.39 -18.16
N LEU A 100 2.94 -19.13 -17.19
CA LEU A 100 3.38 -17.80 -16.81
C LEU A 100 4.40 -17.27 -17.83
N LEU A 101 4.01 -16.24 -18.60
CA LEU A 101 4.90 -15.63 -19.60
C LEU A 101 5.88 -14.65 -18.96
N TYR A 102 5.43 -13.81 -18.04
CA TYR A 102 6.26 -12.86 -17.32
C TYR A 102 5.59 -12.42 -16.01
N GLN A 103 6.41 -11.97 -15.07
CA GLN A 103 5.97 -11.46 -13.80
C GLN A 103 6.78 -10.24 -13.37
N ASP A 104 6.21 -9.42 -12.52
CA ASP A 104 6.86 -8.30 -11.85
C ASP A 104 6.69 -8.43 -10.34
N GLU A 105 7.74 -8.07 -9.59
CA GLU A 105 7.68 -7.93 -8.14
C GLU A 105 7.69 -6.44 -7.78
N ILE A 106 6.82 -6.05 -6.86
CA ILE A 106 6.62 -4.67 -6.46
C ILE A 106 6.90 -4.57 -4.96
N HIS A 107 7.96 -3.86 -4.65
CA HIS A 107 8.50 -3.68 -3.31
C HIS A 107 8.22 -2.27 -2.78
N GLY A 108 8.51 -2.03 -1.51
CA GLY A 108 8.34 -0.77 -0.80
C GLY A 108 7.21 -0.81 0.21
N SER A 109 6.86 0.33 0.79
CA SER A 109 5.72 0.43 1.70
C SER A 109 4.43 -0.02 1.03
N LEU A 110 3.44 -0.46 1.79
CA LEU A 110 2.14 -0.87 1.24
C LEU A 110 1.49 0.26 0.42
N LEU A 111 1.69 1.51 0.83
CA LEU A 111 1.20 2.68 0.09
C LEU A 111 1.89 2.80 -1.28
N ASP A 112 3.20 2.58 -1.34
CA ASP A 112 3.95 2.59 -2.60
C ASP A 112 3.56 1.42 -3.50
N GLN A 113 3.37 0.24 -2.90
CA GLN A 113 2.97 -0.95 -3.66
C GLN A 113 1.64 -0.73 -4.37
N ILE A 114 0.63 -0.14 -3.71
CA ILE A 114 -0.68 0.13 -4.31
C ILE A 114 -0.54 1.02 -5.56
N ASP A 115 0.19 2.12 -5.46
CA ASP A 115 0.36 3.03 -6.60
C ASP A 115 1.15 2.37 -7.74
N ARG A 116 2.20 1.61 -7.42
CA ARG A 116 3.01 0.91 -8.43
C ARG A 116 2.30 -0.26 -9.07
N ILE A 117 1.44 -0.99 -8.36
CA ILE A 117 0.59 -2.04 -8.93
C ILE A 117 -0.26 -1.46 -10.05
N ILE A 118 -0.90 -0.33 -9.80
CA ILE A 118 -1.77 0.34 -10.75
C ILE A 118 -0.98 0.82 -11.97
N GLU A 119 0.16 1.47 -11.72
CA GLU A 119 1.05 1.94 -12.78
C GLU A 119 1.52 0.78 -13.68
N VAL A 120 2.06 -0.28 -13.08
CA VAL A 120 2.56 -1.45 -13.82
C VAL A 120 1.43 -2.16 -14.56
N ALA A 121 0.24 -2.28 -13.94
CA ALA A 121 -0.92 -2.87 -14.57
C ALA A 121 -1.30 -2.13 -15.86
N TYR A 122 -1.34 -0.81 -15.83
CA TYR A 122 -1.66 -0.01 -17.02
C TYR A 122 -0.55 0.00 -18.06
N LEU A 123 0.70 0.11 -17.65
CA LEU A 123 1.81 0.20 -18.60
C LEU A 123 2.13 -1.12 -19.30
N LYS A 124 1.98 -2.24 -18.59
CA LYS A 124 2.51 -3.53 -19.05
C LYS A 124 1.42 -4.58 -19.31
N TYR A 125 0.41 -4.63 -18.47
CA TYR A 125 -0.58 -5.72 -18.48
C TYR A 125 -1.90 -5.35 -19.16
N MET A 126 -2.31 -4.08 -19.12
CA MET A 126 -3.55 -3.62 -19.71
C MET A 126 -3.28 -2.85 -21.00
N LYS A 127 -3.71 -3.40 -22.15
CA LYS A 127 -3.65 -2.68 -23.42
C LYS A 127 -4.75 -1.64 -23.50
N ALA A 128 -4.37 -0.38 -23.73
CA ALA A 128 -5.34 0.68 -24.01
C ALA A 128 -5.99 0.47 -25.37
N LYS A 129 -7.29 0.66 -25.46
CA LYS A 129 -7.99 0.83 -26.74
C LYS A 129 -7.76 2.25 -27.23
N ILE A 130 -7.01 2.40 -28.32
CA ILE A 130 -6.74 3.69 -28.94
C ILE A 130 -7.86 3.97 -29.94
N THR A 131 -8.54 5.11 -29.77
CA THR A 131 -9.52 5.63 -30.72
C THR A 131 -9.15 7.07 -31.07
N TYR A 132 -9.62 7.56 -32.23
CA TYR A 132 -9.41 8.92 -32.67
C TYR A 132 -10.75 9.62 -32.81
N GLU A 133 -10.90 10.79 -32.17
CA GLU A 133 -12.02 11.72 -32.41
C GLU A 133 -11.44 12.97 -33.10
N GLY A 134 -11.59 13.03 -34.42
CA GLY A 134 -10.91 14.03 -35.24
C GLY A 134 -9.40 13.84 -35.21
N MET A 135 -8.66 14.88 -34.76
CA MET A 135 -7.20 14.82 -34.58
C MET A 135 -6.78 14.43 -33.16
N GLN A 136 -7.70 14.21 -32.25
CA GLN A 136 -7.41 13.83 -30.86
C GLN A 136 -7.30 12.31 -30.72
N ARG A 137 -6.16 11.84 -30.23
CA ARG A 137 -5.96 10.46 -29.80
C ARG A 137 -6.59 10.27 -28.41
N ILE A 138 -7.54 9.32 -28.31
CA ILE A 138 -8.18 8.97 -27.05
C ILE A 138 -7.75 7.56 -26.68
N GLU A 139 -7.15 7.43 -25.49
CA GLU A 139 -6.80 6.14 -24.91
C GLU A 139 -7.83 5.77 -23.85
N ARG A 140 -8.45 4.61 -24.00
CA ARG A 140 -9.38 4.06 -23.00
C ARG A 140 -8.89 2.71 -22.55
N TYR A 141 -8.71 2.57 -21.25
CA TYR A 141 -8.44 1.28 -20.63
C TYR A 141 -9.77 0.57 -20.34
N PHE A 142 -9.76 -0.77 -20.39
CA PHE A 142 -10.95 -1.59 -20.11
C PHE A 142 -11.39 -1.50 -18.65
N VAL A 143 -10.45 -1.29 -17.73
CA VAL A 143 -10.70 -1.13 -16.30
C VAL A 143 -10.37 0.30 -15.91
N PRO A 144 -11.33 1.06 -15.33
CA PRO A 144 -11.07 2.40 -14.82
C PRO A 144 -10.12 2.37 -13.60
N ASP A 145 -9.32 3.43 -13.42
CA ASP A 145 -8.40 3.58 -12.26
C ASP A 145 -9.12 3.40 -10.91
N ALA A 146 -10.31 3.98 -10.77
CA ALA A 146 -11.08 3.86 -9.54
C ALA A 146 -11.44 2.40 -9.21
N ALA A 147 -11.84 1.62 -10.22
CA ALA A 147 -12.17 0.22 -10.02
C ALA A 147 -10.94 -0.63 -9.67
N LEU A 148 -9.79 -0.33 -10.26
CA LEU A 148 -8.54 -1.03 -9.95
C LEU A 148 -8.02 -0.72 -8.54
N ARG A 149 -8.33 0.48 -8.01
CA ARG A 149 -7.98 0.87 -6.64
C ARG A 149 -8.89 0.27 -5.58
N GLU A 150 -10.09 -0.17 -5.97
CA GLU A 150 -11.06 -0.79 -5.07
C GLU A 150 -10.91 -2.32 -5.00
N ALA A 151 -10.22 -2.93 -5.95
CA ALA A 151 -9.96 -4.36 -5.99
C ALA A 151 -8.81 -4.77 -5.07
#